data_bd39f4b1c18b74b0303e3c5951df6b34
#
_entry.id   bd39f4b1c18b74b0303e3c5951df6b34
#
_cell.length_a   1.000
_cell.length_b   1.000
_cell.length_c   1.000
_cell.angle_alpha   90.00
_cell.angle_beta   90.00
_cell.angle_gamma   90.00
#
_symmetry.space_group_name_H-M   'P 1'
#
loop_
_entity.id
_entity.type
_entity.pdbx_description
1 polymer ?
#
loop_
_entity_poly.entity_id
_entity_poly.type
_entity_poly.pdbx_seq_one_letter_code
_entity_poly.pdbx_strand_id
1 'polypeptide(L)'
;LTELGGILVLARAFSSGLPVVSGIKAITNTVPVFQPPKARNARITLVISGALTATLFVGVMVLASATGVSLSPRQAGGARVSEAIPVLGQIAEAIFGPGSIMAIAMLAMATLVLCIAANTAFTGLPVLTAALARTGYVPRVFAARGDRLVYSNGILLLAALAGVVLSLIHI
;
A
#
# COMPACT_ATOMS: atom_id res chain seq x y z
N LEU A 1 20.70 -24.87 6.28
CA LEU A 1 19.25 -24.52 6.32
C LEU A 1 18.99 -23.14 6.93
N THR A 2 19.85 -22.66 7.84
CA THR A 2 19.69 -21.36 8.53
C THR A 2 20.02 -20.17 7.63
N GLU A 3 20.99 -20.27 6.74
CA GLU A 3 21.37 -19.16 5.84
C GLU A 3 20.33 -18.92 4.75
N LEU A 4 19.79 -20.00 4.15
CA LEU A 4 18.70 -19.86 3.16
C LEU A 4 17.44 -19.28 3.79
N GLY A 5 17.13 -19.65 5.03
CA GLY A 5 16.03 -19.07 5.79
C GLY A 5 16.20 -17.57 6.03
N GLY A 6 17.42 -17.13 6.37
CA GLY A 6 17.75 -15.71 6.54
C GLY A 6 17.58 -14.91 5.25
N ILE A 7 18.04 -15.43 4.12
CA ILE A 7 17.90 -14.79 2.80
C ILE A 7 16.42 -14.65 2.41
N LEU A 8 15.61 -15.70 2.64
CA LEU A 8 14.18 -15.65 2.35
C LEU A 8 13.45 -14.62 3.23
N VAL A 9 13.79 -14.52 4.51
CA VAL A 9 13.23 -13.50 5.41
C VAL A 9 13.61 -12.11 4.95
N LEU A 10 14.87 -11.87 4.58
CA LEU A 10 15.32 -10.58 4.04
C LEU A 10 14.63 -10.24 2.72
N ALA A 11 14.49 -11.19 1.81
CA ALA A 11 13.78 -10.99 0.54
C ALA A 11 12.31 -10.65 0.77
N ARG A 12 11.66 -11.33 1.72
CA ARG A 12 10.27 -11.05 2.11
C ARG A 12 10.12 -9.67 2.76
N ALA A 13 11.02 -9.30 3.66
CA ALA A 13 11.03 -7.98 4.29
C ALA A 13 11.25 -6.86 3.26
N PHE A 14 12.18 -7.06 2.34
CA PHE A 14 12.42 -6.13 1.23
C PHE A 14 11.17 -5.98 0.34
N SER A 15 10.57 -7.09 -0.07
CA SER A 15 9.33 -7.09 -0.88
C SER A 15 8.18 -6.36 -0.18
N SER A 16 8.06 -6.55 1.15
CA SER A 16 7.03 -5.88 1.95
C SER A 16 7.29 -4.37 2.12
N GLY A 17 8.55 -3.93 2.01
CA GLY A 17 8.93 -2.50 2.07
C GLY A 17 8.75 -1.74 0.74
N LEU A 18 8.66 -2.44 -0.40
CA LEU A 18 8.53 -1.81 -1.72
C LEU A 18 7.33 -0.86 -1.87
N PRO A 19 6.15 -1.13 -1.28
CA PRO A 19 5.02 -0.19 -1.36
C PRO A 19 5.33 1.19 -0.79
N VAL A 20 6.20 1.29 0.22
CA VAL A 20 6.63 2.59 0.80
C VAL A 20 7.39 3.42 -0.24
N VAL A 21 8.20 2.79 -1.08
CA VAL A 21 8.95 3.46 -2.16
C VAL A 21 8.01 4.02 -3.23
N SER A 22 6.81 3.47 -3.39
CA SER A 22 5.83 3.97 -4.36
C SER A 22 5.37 5.40 -4.04
N GLY A 23 5.32 5.78 -2.76
CA GLY A 23 5.01 7.13 -2.32
C GLY A 23 6.05 8.17 -2.77
N ILE A 24 7.33 7.78 -2.81
CA ILE A 24 8.43 8.62 -3.33
C ILE A 24 8.23 8.93 -4.82
N LYS A 25 7.81 7.93 -5.60
CA LYS A 25 7.50 8.08 -7.03
C LYS A 25 6.37 9.08 -7.28
N ALA A 26 5.36 9.11 -6.44
CA ALA A 26 4.27 10.07 -6.57
C ALA A 26 4.77 11.52 -6.48
N ILE A 27 5.67 11.82 -5.54
CA ILE A 27 6.27 13.15 -5.38
C ILE A 27 7.17 13.49 -6.55
N THR A 28 8.02 12.56 -7.01
CA THR A 28 8.92 12.81 -8.15
C THR A 28 8.16 13.08 -9.45
N ASN A 29 7.05 12.41 -9.67
CA ASN A 29 6.20 12.63 -10.85
C ASN A 29 5.47 13.98 -10.82
N THR A 30 5.28 14.59 -9.65
CA THR A 30 4.62 15.89 -9.49
C THR A 30 5.57 17.07 -9.47
N VAL A 31 6.90 16.86 -9.56
CA VAL A 31 7.91 17.94 -9.58
C VAL A 31 7.60 19.06 -10.59
N PRO A 32 7.12 18.79 -11.82
CA PRO A 32 6.79 19.84 -12.78
C PRO A 32 5.69 20.78 -12.31
N VAL A 33 4.80 20.34 -11.40
CA VAL A 33 3.65 21.11 -10.88
C VAL A 33 4.03 22.00 -9.70
N PHE A 34 5.19 21.78 -9.07
CA PHE A 34 5.65 22.62 -7.95
C PHE A 34 5.95 24.05 -8.38
N GLN A 35 5.67 25.00 -7.48
CA GLN A 35 6.05 26.39 -7.66
C GLN A 35 7.59 26.54 -7.66
N PRO A 36 8.16 27.50 -8.40
CA PRO A 36 9.60 27.79 -8.37
C PRO A 36 10.06 28.22 -6.96
N PRO A 37 11.23 27.78 -6.48
CA PRO A 37 12.19 26.86 -7.12
C PRO A 37 11.77 25.38 -6.97
N LYS A 38 11.30 24.78 -8.09
CA LYS A 38 10.64 23.45 -8.13
C LYS A 38 11.44 22.34 -7.44
N ALA A 39 12.73 22.24 -7.75
CA ALA A 39 13.59 21.20 -7.20
C ALA A 39 13.76 21.30 -5.67
N ARG A 40 13.86 22.50 -5.13
CA ARG A 40 14.00 22.74 -3.69
C ARG A 40 12.71 22.37 -2.96
N ASN A 41 11.56 22.81 -3.48
CA ASN A 41 10.27 22.54 -2.88
C ASN A 41 9.92 21.04 -2.94
N ALA A 42 10.19 20.37 -4.06
CA ALA A 42 10.02 18.92 -4.18
C ALA A 42 10.92 18.16 -3.20
N ARG A 43 12.20 18.57 -3.04
CA ARG A 43 13.12 17.95 -2.07
C ARG A 43 12.64 18.11 -0.63
N ILE A 44 12.17 19.29 -0.25
CA ILE A 44 11.64 19.55 1.10
C ILE A 44 10.43 18.67 1.35
N THR A 45 9.48 18.63 0.42
CA THR A 45 8.29 17.77 0.52
C THR A 45 8.66 16.29 0.66
N LEU A 46 9.65 15.82 -0.11
CA LEU A 46 10.14 14.45 -0.05
C LEU A 46 10.73 14.12 1.32
N VAL A 47 11.58 15.01 1.85
CA VAL A 47 12.22 14.81 3.17
C VAL A 47 11.17 14.80 4.28
N ILE A 48 10.23 15.75 4.26
CA ILE A 48 9.15 15.81 5.28
C ILE A 48 8.28 14.56 5.20
N SER A 49 7.86 14.16 4.01
CA SER A 49 7.03 12.96 3.82
C SER A 49 7.77 11.69 4.24
N GLY A 50 9.06 11.59 3.90
CA GLY A 50 9.90 10.47 4.31
C GLY A 50 10.08 10.39 5.82
N ALA A 51 10.38 11.52 6.46
CA ALA A 51 10.52 11.60 7.92
C ALA A 51 9.21 11.25 8.63
N LEU A 52 8.07 11.77 8.15
CA LEU A 52 6.76 11.45 8.70
C LEU A 52 6.44 9.95 8.57
N THR A 53 6.67 9.38 7.39
CA THR A 53 6.45 7.93 7.16
C THR A 53 7.35 7.09 8.06
N ALA A 54 8.63 7.44 8.20
CA ALA A 54 9.56 6.73 9.07
C ALA A 54 9.13 6.81 10.54
N THR A 55 8.70 7.98 11.00
CA THR A 55 8.22 8.19 12.38
C THR A 55 6.97 7.36 12.65
N LEU A 56 6.00 7.35 11.73
CA LEU A 56 4.79 6.54 11.85
C LEU A 56 5.11 5.05 11.86
N PHE A 57 6.02 4.60 11.00
CA PHE A 57 6.44 3.20 10.94
C PHE A 57 7.10 2.75 12.25
N VAL A 58 8.05 3.53 12.75
CA VAL A 58 8.70 3.27 14.05
C VAL A 58 7.68 3.28 15.18
N GLY A 59 6.76 4.25 15.17
CA GLY A 59 5.68 4.33 16.17
C GLY A 59 4.81 3.07 16.20
N VAL A 60 4.39 2.57 15.05
CA VAL A 60 3.62 1.31 14.96
C VAL A 60 4.44 0.11 15.43
N MET A 61 5.74 0.05 15.09
CA MET A 61 6.63 -1.02 15.55
C MET A 61 6.79 -1.02 17.08
N VAL A 62 7.01 0.14 17.67
CA VAL A 62 7.09 0.30 19.12
C VAL A 62 5.78 -0.09 19.79
N LEU A 63 4.65 0.35 19.25
CA LEU A 63 3.33 0.01 19.75
C LEU A 63 3.08 -1.51 19.69
N ALA A 64 3.38 -2.14 18.56
CA ALA A 64 3.24 -3.58 18.39
C ALA A 64 4.10 -4.37 19.38
N SER A 65 5.34 -3.91 19.64
CA SER A 65 6.23 -4.54 20.61
C SER A 65 5.74 -4.35 22.05
N ALA A 66 5.21 -3.18 22.39
CA ALA A 66 4.70 -2.86 23.72
C ALA A 66 3.39 -3.59 24.05
N THR A 67 2.54 -3.81 23.05
CA THR A 67 1.26 -4.52 23.21
C THR A 67 1.40 -6.05 23.10
N GLY A 68 2.60 -6.56 22.79
CA GLY A 68 2.85 -8.01 22.68
C GLY A 68 2.14 -8.66 21.50
N VAL A 69 1.72 -7.85 20.51
CA VAL A 69 1.07 -8.34 19.27
C VAL A 69 2.03 -9.24 18.51
N SER A 70 1.64 -10.50 18.29
CA SER A 70 2.43 -11.46 17.53
C SER A 70 1.80 -11.75 16.17
N LEU A 71 2.64 -11.80 15.13
CA LEU A 71 2.25 -12.22 13.78
C LEU A 71 2.10 -13.76 13.66
N SER A 72 2.24 -14.49 14.79
CA SER A 72 2.13 -15.95 14.78
C SER A 72 0.66 -16.37 14.69
N PRO A 73 0.28 -17.13 13.66
CA PRO A 73 -1.07 -17.69 13.53
C PRO A 73 -1.42 -18.70 14.64
N ARG A 74 -0.49 -19.00 15.53
CA ARG A 74 -0.53 -20.17 16.43
C ARG A 74 -0.99 -19.89 17.86
N GLN A 75 -1.29 -18.65 18.24
CA GLN A 75 -1.60 -18.33 19.65
C GLN A 75 -2.97 -17.73 19.93
N ALA A 76 -3.85 -17.63 18.97
CA ALA A 76 -5.28 -17.46 19.27
C ALA A 76 -5.83 -18.85 19.58
N GLY A 77 -5.95 -19.17 20.86
CA GLY A 77 -6.34 -20.50 21.35
C GLY A 77 -7.46 -21.17 20.57
N GLY A 78 -7.13 -22.20 19.80
CA GLY A 78 -8.07 -23.18 19.26
C GLY A 78 -9.08 -22.71 18.22
N ALA A 79 -9.20 -21.42 17.91
CA ALA A 79 -10.06 -20.91 16.86
C ALA A 79 -9.37 -21.06 15.49
N ARG A 80 -10.07 -21.64 14.55
CA ARG A 80 -9.62 -21.86 13.18
C ARG A 80 -9.07 -20.57 12.59
N VAL A 81 -7.96 -20.66 11.87
CA VAL A 81 -7.15 -19.63 11.20
C VAL A 81 -7.96 -18.75 10.18
N SER A 82 -9.28 -18.67 10.32
CA SER A 82 -10.16 -18.03 9.36
C SER A 82 -10.29 -16.50 9.51
N GLU A 83 -9.80 -15.93 10.61
CA GLU A 83 -9.90 -14.47 10.82
C GLU A 83 -8.61 -13.96 11.47
N ALA A 84 -7.54 -13.89 10.69
CA ALA A 84 -6.35 -13.19 11.13
C ALA A 84 -6.65 -11.69 11.19
N ILE A 85 -7.02 -11.19 12.37
CA ILE A 85 -7.18 -9.75 12.62
C ILE A 85 -5.88 -9.05 12.21
N PRO A 86 -5.93 -8.04 11.33
CA PRO A 86 -4.73 -7.30 10.94
C PRO A 86 -3.99 -6.77 12.16
N VAL A 87 -2.66 -6.65 12.07
CA VAL A 87 -1.82 -6.14 13.18
C VAL A 87 -2.38 -4.83 13.77
N LEU A 88 -2.84 -3.93 12.92
CA LEU A 88 -3.47 -2.68 13.35
C LEU A 88 -4.73 -2.92 14.19
N GLY A 89 -5.53 -3.92 13.84
CA GLY A 89 -6.70 -4.32 14.61
C GLY A 89 -6.33 -4.88 15.97
N GLN A 90 -5.32 -5.75 16.03
CA GLN A 90 -4.84 -6.30 17.30
C GLN A 90 -4.29 -5.21 18.23
N ILE A 91 -3.56 -4.22 17.68
CA ILE A 91 -3.10 -3.05 18.44
C ILE A 91 -4.29 -2.23 18.96
N ALA A 92 -5.29 -1.99 18.11
CA ALA A 92 -6.47 -1.25 18.50
C ALA A 92 -7.25 -1.96 19.63
N GLU A 93 -7.42 -3.26 19.54
CA GLU A 93 -8.08 -4.05 20.60
C GLU A 93 -7.25 -4.13 21.88
N ALA A 94 -5.94 -4.19 21.77
CA ALA A 94 -5.05 -4.20 22.94
C ALA A 94 -5.10 -2.87 23.72
N ILE A 95 -5.30 -1.75 23.02
CA ILE A 95 -5.32 -0.40 23.64
C ILE A 95 -6.73 -0.03 24.13
N PHE A 96 -7.73 -0.26 23.31
CA PHE A 96 -9.11 0.22 23.56
C PHE A 96 -10.04 -0.86 24.10
N GLY A 97 -9.57 -2.10 24.16
CA GLY A 97 -10.36 -3.28 24.51
C GLY A 97 -11.06 -3.94 23.30
N PRO A 98 -11.30 -5.25 23.40
CA PRO A 98 -11.95 -6.01 22.32
C PRO A 98 -13.39 -5.51 22.10
N GLY A 99 -13.75 -5.28 20.84
CA GLY A 99 -15.08 -4.82 20.45
C GLY A 99 -15.43 -3.39 20.85
N SER A 100 -14.48 -2.58 21.30
CA SER A 100 -14.76 -1.18 21.65
C SER A 100 -15.08 -0.34 20.40
N ILE A 101 -15.96 0.65 20.58
CA ILE A 101 -16.34 1.58 19.49
C ILE A 101 -15.10 2.29 18.94
N MET A 102 -14.12 2.57 19.79
CA MET A 102 -12.88 3.25 19.39
C MET A 102 -12.00 2.34 18.50
N ALA A 103 -11.90 1.04 18.81
CA ALA A 103 -11.19 0.08 17.97
C ALA A 103 -11.86 -0.07 16.60
N ILE A 104 -13.20 -0.16 16.58
CA ILE A 104 -13.98 -0.22 15.34
C ILE A 104 -13.79 1.06 14.51
N ALA A 105 -13.86 2.22 15.13
CA ALA A 105 -13.65 3.51 14.44
C ALA A 105 -12.24 3.59 13.84
N MET A 106 -11.21 3.16 14.56
CA MET A 106 -9.83 3.12 14.06
C MET A 106 -9.69 2.21 12.84
N LEU A 107 -10.30 1.02 12.86
CA LEU A 107 -10.30 0.10 11.73
C LEU A 107 -11.07 0.66 10.53
N ALA A 108 -12.21 1.30 10.77
CA ALA A 108 -12.99 1.96 9.72
C ALA A 108 -12.19 3.09 9.04
N MET A 109 -11.49 3.90 9.83
CA MET A 109 -10.61 4.97 9.31
C MET A 109 -9.45 4.38 8.52
N ALA A 110 -8.80 3.31 9.00
CA ALA A 110 -7.74 2.62 8.27
C ALA A 110 -8.24 2.06 6.93
N THR A 111 -9.42 1.45 6.93
CA THR A 111 -10.06 0.93 5.71
C THR A 111 -10.35 2.06 4.72
N LEU A 112 -10.86 3.19 5.19
CA LEU A 112 -11.13 4.38 4.36
C LEU A 112 -9.84 4.90 3.72
N VAL A 113 -8.74 4.99 4.47
CA VAL A 113 -7.44 5.40 3.96
C VAL A 113 -6.94 4.41 2.90
N LEU A 114 -7.10 3.10 3.10
CA LEU A 114 -6.74 2.08 2.12
C LEU A 114 -7.59 2.18 0.84
N CYS A 115 -8.88 2.48 0.95
CA CYS A 115 -9.74 2.72 -0.22
C CYS A 115 -9.27 3.94 -1.03
N ILE A 116 -8.89 5.03 -0.35
CA ILE A 116 -8.34 6.23 -1.01
C ILE A 116 -6.99 5.90 -1.67
N ALA A 117 -6.13 5.14 -1.00
CA ALA A 117 -4.86 4.69 -1.56
C ALA A 117 -5.05 3.80 -2.80
N ALA A 118 -6.01 2.88 -2.77
CA ALA A 118 -6.37 2.05 -3.92
C ALA A 118 -6.86 2.90 -5.10
N ASN A 119 -7.68 3.93 -4.85
CA ASN A 119 -8.12 4.86 -5.90
C ASN A 119 -6.94 5.53 -6.62
N THR A 120 -5.85 5.83 -5.91
CA THR A 120 -4.64 6.41 -6.51
C THR A 120 -3.99 5.46 -7.54
N ALA A 121 -4.06 4.14 -7.33
CA ALA A 121 -3.57 3.15 -8.29
C ALA A 121 -4.41 3.15 -9.58
N PHE A 122 -5.73 3.32 -9.48
CA PHE A 122 -6.64 3.40 -10.63
C PHE A 122 -6.46 4.68 -11.46
N THR A 123 -5.85 5.71 -10.92
CA THR A 123 -5.49 6.92 -11.68
C THR A 123 -4.07 6.82 -12.27
N GLY A 124 -3.11 6.30 -11.51
CA GLY A 124 -1.70 6.29 -11.88
C GLY A 124 -1.35 5.25 -12.95
N LEU A 125 -1.79 4.01 -12.79
CA LEU A 125 -1.44 2.91 -13.69
C LEU A 125 -1.98 3.10 -15.12
N PRO A 126 -3.22 3.54 -15.35
CA PRO A 126 -3.72 3.80 -16.70
C PRO A 126 -2.94 4.90 -17.44
N VAL A 127 -2.50 5.94 -16.74
CA VAL A 127 -1.67 7.01 -17.31
C VAL A 127 -0.29 6.46 -17.70
N LEU A 128 0.30 5.63 -16.84
CA LEU A 128 1.60 5.00 -17.11
C LEU A 128 1.52 4.04 -18.30
N THR A 129 0.51 3.18 -18.35
CA THR A 129 0.30 2.24 -19.47
C THR A 129 0.04 2.98 -20.79
N ALA A 130 -0.69 4.09 -20.75
CA ALA A 130 -0.89 4.93 -21.92
C ALA A 130 0.42 5.59 -22.39
N ALA A 131 1.29 6.03 -21.49
CA ALA A 131 2.60 6.55 -21.83
C ALA A 131 3.48 5.48 -22.48
N LEU A 132 3.51 4.27 -21.92
CA LEU A 132 4.24 3.13 -22.47
C LEU A 132 3.69 2.67 -23.84
N ALA A 133 2.38 2.75 -24.04
CA ALA A 133 1.75 2.43 -25.32
C ALA A 133 2.11 3.45 -26.41
N ARG A 134 2.30 4.71 -26.06
CA ARG A 134 2.78 5.75 -27.00
C ARG A 134 4.23 5.54 -27.41
N THR A 135 5.06 4.98 -26.52
CA THR A 135 6.46 4.65 -26.81
C THR A 135 6.65 3.28 -27.45
N GLY A 136 5.55 2.49 -27.66
CA GLY A 136 5.58 1.22 -28.37
C GLY A 136 5.88 -0.01 -27.50
N TYR A 137 6.06 0.16 -26.18
CA TYR A 137 6.33 -0.97 -25.26
C TYR A 137 5.08 -1.78 -24.92
N VAL A 138 3.88 -1.21 -25.10
CA VAL A 138 2.59 -1.85 -24.80
C VAL A 138 1.65 -1.62 -26.00
N PRO A 139 0.68 -2.52 -26.26
CA PRO A 139 -0.26 -2.37 -27.36
C PRO A 139 -0.95 -0.99 -27.37
N ARG A 140 -1.09 -0.41 -28.55
CA ARG A 140 -1.66 0.94 -28.76
C ARG A 140 -3.09 1.11 -28.23
N VAL A 141 -3.80 0.02 -27.99
CA VAL A 141 -5.14 0.01 -27.39
C VAL A 141 -5.16 0.71 -26.02
N PHE A 142 -4.06 0.66 -25.27
CA PHE A 142 -3.92 1.34 -23.96
C PHE A 142 -3.66 2.85 -24.08
N ALA A 143 -3.28 3.35 -25.25
CA ALA A 143 -3.13 4.78 -25.52
C ALA A 143 -4.45 5.44 -25.92
N ALA A 144 -5.45 4.66 -26.31
CA ALA A 144 -6.76 5.16 -26.69
C ALA A 144 -7.52 5.68 -25.46
N ARG A 145 -8.07 6.89 -25.57
CA ARG A 145 -8.99 7.45 -24.58
C ARG A 145 -10.40 7.02 -24.94
N GLY A 146 -11.15 6.52 -23.96
CA GLY A 146 -12.59 6.26 -24.12
C GLY A 146 -13.41 7.55 -24.23
N ASP A 147 -14.70 7.41 -24.42
CA ASP A 147 -15.65 8.53 -24.62
C ASP A 147 -15.61 9.60 -23.52
N ARG A 148 -15.19 9.23 -22.30
CA ARG A 148 -15.04 10.15 -21.16
C ARG A 148 -13.61 10.67 -20.97
N LEU A 149 -12.76 10.62 -22.00
CA LEU A 149 -11.35 11.06 -21.99
C LEU A 149 -10.47 10.30 -20.97
N VAL A 150 -10.91 9.13 -20.49
CA VAL A 150 -10.22 8.28 -19.52
C VAL A 150 -9.62 7.07 -20.25
N TYR A 151 -8.50 6.57 -19.77
CA TYR A 151 -7.85 5.35 -20.30
C TYR A 151 -8.57 4.10 -19.78
N SER A 152 -9.77 3.83 -20.28
CA SER A 152 -10.66 2.74 -19.82
C SER A 152 -10.01 1.37 -19.84
N ASN A 153 -9.22 1.07 -20.89
CA ASN A 153 -8.54 -0.21 -21.03
C ASN A 153 -7.48 -0.45 -19.94
N GLY A 154 -6.79 0.60 -19.49
CA GLY A 154 -5.85 0.51 -18.38
C GLY A 154 -6.54 0.25 -17.04
N ILE A 155 -7.72 0.85 -16.83
CA ILE A 155 -8.55 0.62 -15.63
C ILE A 155 -9.08 -0.81 -15.61
N LEU A 156 -9.60 -1.30 -16.75
CA LEU A 156 -10.11 -2.67 -16.86
C LEU A 156 -9.01 -3.71 -16.63
N LEU A 157 -7.81 -3.47 -17.19
CA LEU A 157 -6.65 -4.34 -16.96
C LEU A 157 -6.30 -4.40 -15.46
N LEU A 158 -6.23 -3.24 -14.80
CA LEU A 158 -5.92 -3.19 -13.37
C LEU A 158 -6.98 -3.90 -12.53
N ALA A 159 -8.27 -3.68 -12.83
CA ALA A 159 -9.37 -4.33 -12.14
C ALA A 159 -9.34 -5.86 -12.32
N ALA A 160 -9.07 -6.32 -13.54
CA ALA A 160 -8.94 -7.75 -13.83
C ALA A 160 -7.76 -8.39 -13.08
N LEU A 161 -6.58 -7.74 -13.10
CA LEU A 161 -5.41 -8.23 -12.37
C LEU A 161 -5.65 -8.25 -10.86
N ALA A 162 -6.26 -7.19 -10.30
CA ALA A 162 -6.60 -7.14 -8.89
C ALA A 162 -7.60 -8.24 -8.52
N GLY A 163 -8.62 -8.48 -9.36
CA GLY A 163 -9.58 -9.55 -9.17
C GLY A 163 -8.96 -10.94 -9.18
N VAL A 164 -8.03 -11.20 -10.11
CA VAL A 164 -7.27 -12.47 -10.17
C VAL A 164 -6.42 -12.66 -8.91
N VAL A 165 -5.69 -11.62 -8.48
CA VAL A 165 -4.85 -11.70 -7.28
C VAL A 165 -5.69 -11.94 -6.04
N LEU A 166 -6.82 -11.24 -5.89
CA LEU A 166 -7.75 -11.44 -4.78
C LEU A 166 -8.37 -12.86 -4.79
N SER A 167 -8.71 -13.36 -5.97
CA SER A 167 -9.21 -14.74 -6.12
C SER A 167 -8.17 -15.78 -5.71
N LEU A 168 -6.89 -15.58 -6.08
CA LEU A 168 -5.79 -16.47 -5.69
C LEU A 168 -5.48 -16.44 -4.20
N ILE A 169 -5.70 -15.31 -3.53
CA ILE A 169 -5.49 -15.19 -2.08
C ILE A 169 -6.61 -15.91 -1.31
N HIS A 170 -7.80 -16.05 -1.92
CA HIS A 170 -8.97 -16.64 -1.27
C HIS A 170 -9.07 -18.17 -1.46
N ILE A 171 -8.21 -18.77 -2.31
CA ILE A 171 -8.09 -20.22 -2.50
C ILE A 171 -7.02 -20.78 -1.56
#